data_9d1d1cc08974491b21b097944665e3e4
#
_entry.id   9d1d1cc08974491b21b097944665e3e4
#
_cell.length_a   1.000
_cell.length_b   1.000
_cell.length_c   1.000
_cell.angle_alpha   90.00
_cell.angle_beta   90.00
_cell.angle_gamma   90.00
#
_symmetry.space_group_name_H-M   'P 1'
#
loop_
_entity.id
_entity.type
_entity.pdbx_description
1 polymer ?
#
loop_
_entity_poly.entity_id
_entity_poly.type
_entity_poly.pdbx_seq_one_letter_code
_entity_poly.pdbx_strand_id
1 'polypeptide(L)'
;MRGTDVAENGASPRMGAGRVRSALRWLLALFYLVAGVFHLARPVPFVEITPGWVPLPHEVVLATGLAELAGALALLQPWSLPLRRAAGIGLALYAVCVFPANINHMIMDMAKPSPVLGWGYHVPRMFAQPVLVWLALWVGSVIEWPFSHGSG
;
A
#
# COMPACT_ATOMS: atom_id res chain seq x y z
N MET A 1 -20.29 -45.24 33.25
CA MET A 1 -20.44 -43.82 32.80
C MET A 1 -19.19 -43.46 32.01
N ARG A 2 -19.28 -43.43 30.68
CA ARG A 2 -18.21 -42.97 29.82
C ARG A 2 -18.42 -41.48 29.53
N GLY A 3 -17.48 -40.66 29.98
CA GLY A 3 -17.41 -39.26 29.58
C GLY A 3 -17.03 -39.14 28.12
N THR A 4 -17.86 -38.52 27.31
CA THR A 4 -17.60 -38.15 25.93
C THR A 4 -16.79 -36.88 25.95
N ASP A 5 -15.45 -36.99 25.75
CA ASP A 5 -14.62 -35.83 25.49
C ASP A 5 -14.99 -35.27 24.11
N VAL A 6 -15.78 -34.20 24.12
CA VAL A 6 -16.02 -33.38 22.95
C VAL A 6 -14.73 -32.59 22.69
N ALA A 7 -13.94 -33.06 21.72
CA ALA A 7 -12.82 -32.30 21.21
C ALA A 7 -13.36 -31.02 20.57
N GLU A 8 -13.32 -29.90 21.31
CA GLU A 8 -13.52 -28.57 20.76
C GLU A 8 -12.44 -28.31 19.69
N ASN A 9 -12.89 -28.31 18.45
CA ASN A 9 -12.11 -27.97 17.28
C ASN A 9 -11.85 -26.45 17.26
N GLY A 10 -11.04 -25.97 18.19
CA GLY A 10 -10.56 -24.60 18.28
C GLY A 10 -9.51 -24.36 17.18
N ALA A 11 -9.94 -24.00 15.97
CA ALA A 11 -9.05 -23.43 14.99
C ALA A 11 -8.39 -22.19 15.59
N SER A 12 -7.08 -22.29 15.91
CA SER A 12 -6.38 -21.27 16.68
C SER A 12 -6.42 -19.92 15.95
N PRO A 13 -6.76 -18.80 16.64
CA PRO A 13 -6.85 -17.46 16.05
C PRO A 13 -5.60 -17.01 15.29
N ARG A 14 -4.45 -17.60 15.61
CA ARG A 14 -3.13 -17.31 15.01
C ARG A 14 -3.02 -17.74 13.55
N MET A 15 -3.66 -18.85 13.15
CA MET A 15 -3.64 -19.30 11.75
C MET A 15 -4.46 -18.39 10.84
N GLY A 16 -5.51 -17.76 11.35
CA GLY A 16 -6.33 -16.79 10.63
C GLY A 16 -5.56 -15.50 10.32
N ALA A 17 -4.90 -14.92 11.32
CA ALA A 17 -4.14 -13.66 11.17
C ALA A 17 -2.98 -13.78 10.16
N GLY A 18 -2.27 -14.91 10.14
CA GLY A 18 -1.19 -15.16 9.18
C GLY A 18 -1.70 -15.25 7.75
N ARG A 19 -2.85 -15.90 7.52
CA ARG A 19 -3.48 -15.99 6.19
C ARG A 19 -3.96 -14.62 5.70
N VAL A 20 -4.61 -13.84 6.55
CA VAL A 20 -5.07 -12.47 6.24
C VAL A 20 -3.88 -11.58 5.87
N ARG A 21 -2.80 -11.60 6.67
CA ARG A 21 -1.59 -10.82 6.37
C ARG A 21 -0.98 -11.24 5.03
N SER A 22 -0.94 -12.53 4.74
CA SER A 22 -0.44 -13.02 3.44
C SER A 22 -1.32 -12.58 2.29
N ALA A 23 -2.64 -12.71 2.39
CA ALA A 23 -3.58 -12.27 1.36
C ALA A 23 -3.46 -10.77 1.10
N LEU A 24 -3.43 -9.94 2.15
CA LEU A 24 -3.28 -8.48 2.01
C LEU A 24 -1.91 -8.09 1.45
N ARG A 25 -0.84 -8.85 1.72
CA ARG A 25 0.47 -8.66 1.09
C ARG A 25 0.41 -8.88 -0.41
N TRP A 26 -0.24 -9.96 -0.87
CA TRP A 26 -0.43 -10.21 -2.29
C TRP A 26 -1.27 -9.14 -2.97
N LEU A 27 -2.37 -8.70 -2.34
CA LEU A 27 -3.21 -7.62 -2.85
C LEU A 27 -2.46 -6.30 -2.97
N LEU A 28 -1.69 -5.93 -1.93
CA LEU A 28 -0.90 -4.70 -1.94
C LEU A 28 0.21 -4.77 -3.00
N ALA A 29 0.89 -5.91 -3.13
CA ALA A 29 1.91 -6.09 -4.15
C ALA A 29 1.32 -6.01 -5.56
N LEU A 30 0.17 -6.65 -5.81
CA LEU A 30 -0.53 -6.54 -7.09
C LEU A 30 -0.92 -5.08 -7.39
N PHE A 31 -1.43 -4.36 -6.40
CA PHE A 31 -1.75 -2.94 -6.54
C PHE A 31 -0.53 -2.13 -6.99
N TYR A 32 0.63 -2.28 -6.32
CA TYR A 32 1.85 -1.57 -6.69
C TYR A 32 2.46 -2.06 -8.01
N LEU A 33 2.34 -3.34 -8.36
CA LEU A 33 2.77 -3.83 -9.68
C LEU A 33 1.97 -3.16 -10.79
N VAL A 34 0.66 -3.11 -10.67
CA VAL A 34 -0.22 -2.45 -11.64
C VAL A 34 0.07 -0.95 -11.71
N ALA A 35 0.18 -0.27 -10.57
CA ALA A 35 0.49 1.15 -10.51
C ALA A 35 1.85 1.45 -11.14
N GLY A 36 2.91 0.70 -10.81
CA GLY A 36 4.25 0.86 -11.36
C GLY A 36 4.28 0.66 -12.87
N VAL A 37 3.56 -0.35 -13.39
CA VAL A 37 3.44 -0.53 -14.84
C VAL A 37 2.76 0.69 -15.48
N PHE A 38 1.70 1.24 -14.88
CA PHE A 38 1.03 2.43 -15.42
C PHE A 38 1.93 3.67 -15.38
N HIS A 39 2.73 3.87 -14.32
CA HIS A 39 3.70 4.97 -14.25
C HIS A 39 4.72 4.91 -15.39
N LEU A 40 5.18 3.71 -15.75
CA LEU A 40 6.15 3.52 -16.81
C LEU A 40 5.51 3.55 -18.21
N ALA A 41 4.34 2.93 -18.39
CA ALA A 41 3.69 2.81 -19.69
C ALA A 41 2.92 4.07 -20.10
N ARG A 42 2.41 4.84 -19.14
CA ARG A 42 1.57 6.02 -19.33
C ARG A 42 1.96 7.14 -18.34
N PRO A 43 3.19 7.71 -18.41
CA PRO A 43 3.66 8.68 -17.41
C PRO A 43 2.89 10.01 -17.44
N VAL A 44 2.37 10.43 -18.60
CA VAL A 44 1.78 11.75 -18.79
C VAL A 44 0.72 12.13 -17.76
N PRO A 45 -0.31 11.31 -17.47
CA PRO A 45 -1.33 11.66 -16.46
C PRO A 45 -0.77 11.86 -15.06
N PHE A 46 0.34 11.18 -14.71
CA PHE A 46 0.99 11.31 -13.41
C PHE A 46 1.86 12.56 -13.35
N VAL A 47 2.52 12.91 -14.45
CA VAL A 47 3.29 14.16 -14.59
C VAL A 47 2.36 15.37 -14.44
N GLU A 48 1.18 15.34 -15.09
CA GLU A 48 0.20 16.43 -15.02
C GLU A 48 -0.29 16.76 -13.61
N ILE A 49 -0.40 15.76 -12.75
CA ILE A 49 -0.85 15.95 -11.35
C ILE A 49 0.32 16.21 -10.39
N THR A 50 1.56 16.12 -10.86
CA THR A 50 2.74 16.40 -10.04
C THR A 50 2.80 17.90 -9.70
N PRO A 51 3.00 18.27 -8.41
CA PRO A 51 3.11 19.68 -8.04
C PRO A 51 4.26 20.39 -8.77
N GLY A 52 4.03 21.67 -9.17
CA GLY A 52 5.00 22.42 -9.97
C GLY A 52 6.35 22.72 -9.30
N TRP A 53 6.48 22.49 -7.98
CA TRP A 53 7.74 22.62 -7.25
C TRP A 53 8.62 21.35 -7.33
N VAL A 54 8.10 20.24 -7.88
CA VAL A 54 8.87 19.00 -8.05
C VAL A 54 9.77 19.17 -9.27
N PRO A 55 11.11 19.07 -9.13
CA PRO A 55 12.00 19.14 -10.27
C PRO A 55 11.92 17.86 -11.10
N LEU A 56 12.15 17.96 -12.41
CA LEU A 56 12.19 16.82 -13.33
C LEU A 56 10.99 15.87 -13.16
N PRO A 57 9.74 16.35 -13.29
CA PRO A 57 8.56 15.57 -12.92
C PRO A 57 8.41 14.27 -13.71
N HIS A 58 8.86 14.24 -14.96
CA HIS A 58 8.82 13.03 -15.79
C HIS A 58 9.76 11.94 -15.23
N GLU A 59 10.99 12.30 -14.91
CA GLU A 59 11.98 11.39 -14.33
C GLU A 59 11.57 10.89 -12.95
N VAL A 60 10.98 11.78 -12.15
CA VAL A 60 10.42 11.43 -10.84
C VAL A 60 9.29 10.40 -11.00
N VAL A 61 8.37 10.60 -11.95
CA VAL A 61 7.29 9.65 -12.23
C VAL A 61 7.83 8.29 -12.67
N LEU A 62 8.83 8.25 -13.54
CA LEU A 62 9.45 6.98 -13.94
C LEU A 62 10.18 6.30 -12.77
N ALA A 63 10.92 7.07 -11.97
CA ALA A 63 11.60 6.53 -10.78
C ALA A 63 10.61 5.98 -9.75
N THR A 64 9.48 6.64 -9.56
CA THR A 64 8.40 6.15 -8.67
C THR A 64 7.80 4.85 -9.19
N GLY A 65 7.56 4.72 -10.49
CA GLY A 65 7.11 3.47 -11.11
C GLY A 65 8.08 2.31 -10.89
N LEU A 66 9.39 2.55 -11.05
CA LEU A 66 10.42 1.55 -10.76
C LEU A 66 10.46 1.17 -9.27
N ALA A 67 10.31 2.15 -8.38
CA ALA A 67 10.27 1.91 -6.93
C ALA A 67 9.04 1.06 -6.53
N GLU A 68 7.88 1.29 -7.14
CA GLU A 68 6.67 0.49 -6.94
C GLU A 68 6.87 -0.96 -7.36
N LEU A 69 7.44 -1.20 -8.56
CA LEU A 69 7.75 -2.55 -9.04
C LEU A 69 8.75 -3.26 -8.14
N ALA A 70 9.86 -2.60 -7.80
CA ALA A 70 10.87 -3.16 -6.92
C ALA A 70 10.32 -3.46 -5.52
N GLY A 71 9.54 -2.54 -4.95
CA GLY A 71 8.88 -2.70 -3.65
C GLY A 71 7.90 -3.87 -3.64
N ALA A 72 7.08 -4.00 -4.67
CA ALA A 72 6.12 -5.11 -4.81
C ALA A 72 6.83 -6.46 -4.90
N LEU A 73 7.86 -6.59 -5.73
CA LEU A 73 8.64 -7.83 -5.86
C LEU A 73 9.36 -8.18 -4.55
N ALA A 74 9.99 -7.19 -3.91
CA ALA A 74 10.66 -7.36 -2.63
C ALA A 74 9.69 -7.71 -1.48
N LEU A 75 8.42 -7.28 -1.57
CA LEU A 75 7.39 -7.62 -0.60
C LEU A 75 6.94 -9.10 -0.72
N LEU A 76 6.91 -9.63 -1.96
CA LEU A 76 6.43 -10.99 -2.25
C LEU A 76 7.47 -12.08 -2.05
N GLN A 77 8.77 -11.77 -2.17
CA GLN A 77 9.81 -12.79 -2.07
C GLN A 77 9.76 -13.52 -0.70
N PRO A 78 9.95 -14.87 -0.65
CA PRO A 78 9.79 -15.65 0.56
C PRO A 78 11.07 -15.83 1.39
N TRP A 79 12.25 -15.56 0.81
CA TRP A 79 13.56 -15.98 1.36
C TRP A 79 14.23 -14.96 2.29
N SER A 80 13.85 -13.68 2.29
CA SER A 80 14.51 -12.65 3.10
C SER A 80 13.52 -11.76 3.86
N LEU A 81 13.43 -11.95 5.17
CA LEU A 81 12.63 -11.09 6.05
C LEU A 81 13.16 -9.64 6.10
N PRO A 82 14.49 -9.39 6.19
CA PRO A 82 15.03 -8.03 6.12
C PRO A 82 14.64 -7.29 4.84
N LEU A 83 14.72 -7.96 3.67
CA LEU A 83 14.31 -7.35 2.41
C LEU A 83 12.81 -7.04 2.37
N ARG A 84 11.98 -7.92 2.93
CA ARG A 84 10.53 -7.67 3.04
C ARG A 84 10.23 -6.47 3.95
N ARG A 85 10.94 -6.35 5.07
CA ARG A 85 10.83 -5.18 5.96
C ARG A 85 11.26 -3.90 5.27
N ALA A 86 12.39 -3.93 4.56
CA ALA A 86 12.85 -2.79 3.76
C ALA A 86 11.82 -2.39 2.70
N ALA A 87 11.20 -3.36 2.01
CA ALA A 87 10.12 -3.11 1.07
C ALA A 87 8.90 -2.45 1.73
N GLY A 88 8.48 -2.94 2.91
CA GLY A 88 7.38 -2.35 3.67
C GLY A 88 7.64 -0.90 4.06
N ILE A 89 8.86 -0.60 4.54
CA ILE A 89 9.29 0.78 4.87
C ILE A 89 9.35 1.63 3.59
N GLY A 90 9.97 1.14 2.53
CA GLY A 90 10.11 1.86 1.28
C GLY A 90 8.76 2.23 0.66
N LEU A 91 7.81 1.28 0.61
CA LEU A 91 6.46 1.53 0.09
C LEU A 91 5.64 2.47 1.00
N ALA A 92 5.84 2.42 2.32
CA ALA A 92 5.21 3.36 3.24
C ALA A 92 5.73 4.79 3.03
N LEU A 93 7.05 4.97 2.91
CA LEU A 93 7.68 6.26 2.60
C LEU A 93 7.23 6.76 1.21
N TYR A 94 7.20 5.88 0.22
CA TYR A 94 6.66 6.19 -1.10
C TYR A 94 5.23 6.74 -1.00
N ALA A 95 4.33 6.07 -0.29
CA ALA A 95 2.95 6.53 -0.11
C ALA A 95 2.90 7.94 0.50
N VAL A 96 3.76 8.25 1.48
CA VAL A 96 3.88 9.62 2.04
C VAL A 96 4.38 10.61 0.99
N CYS A 97 5.40 10.24 0.21
CA CYS A 97 6.02 11.14 -0.79
C CYS A 97 5.08 11.48 -1.96
N VAL A 98 4.20 10.56 -2.36
CA VAL A 98 3.24 10.82 -3.45
C VAL A 98 1.95 11.50 -2.99
N PHE A 99 1.74 11.66 -1.69
CA PHE A 99 0.55 12.30 -1.15
C PHE A 99 0.34 13.74 -1.64
N PRO A 100 1.39 14.59 -1.76
CA PRO A 100 1.25 15.92 -2.37
C PRO A 100 0.69 15.90 -3.80
N ALA A 101 1.04 14.92 -4.63
CA ALA A 101 0.48 14.78 -5.97
C ALA A 101 -1.01 14.42 -5.93
N ASN A 102 -1.44 13.61 -4.95
CA ASN A 102 -2.86 13.30 -4.74
C ASN A 102 -3.66 14.54 -4.33
N ILE A 103 -3.09 15.37 -3.45
CA ILE A 103 -3.69 16.65 -3.04
C ILE A 103 -3.75 17.60 -4.24
N ASN A 104 -2.67 17.72 -5.01
CA ASN A 104 -2.63 18.59 -6.19
C ASN A 104 -3.69 18.17 -7.22
N HIS A 105 -3.83 16.86 -7.48
CA HIS A 105 -4.88 16.35 -8.37
C HIS A 105 -6.28 16.74 -7.89
N MET A 106 -6.55 16.63 -6.59
CA MET A 106 -7.83 17.06 -6.02
C MET A 106 -8.06 18.56 -6.24
N ILE A 107 -7.06 19.38 -5.95
CA ILE A 107 -7.17 20.85 -6.13
C ILE A 107 -7.44 21.18 -7.60
N MET A 108 -6.70 20.59 -8.53
CA MET A 108 -6.84 20.82 -9.97
C MET A 108 -8.21 20.39 -10.50
N ASP A 109 -8.73 19.25 -10.04
CA ASP A 109 -10.06 18.78 -10.49
C ASP A 109 -11.19 19.64 -9.90
N MET A 110 -11.11 19.96 -8.61
CA MET A 110 -12.12 20.74 -7.92
C MET A 110 -12.13 22.23 -8.31
N ALA A 111 -11.05 22.74 -8.90
CA ALA A 111 -10.99 24.10 -9.45
C ALA A 111 -11.72 24.25 -10.80
N LYS A 112 -12.09 23.15 -11.45
CA LYS A 112 -12.86 23.19 -12.71
C LYS A 112 -14.30 23.60 -12.45
N PRO A 113 -14.95 24.34 -13.38
CA PRO A 113 -16.37 24.69 -13.27
C PRO A 113 -17.28 23.45 -13.14
N SER A 114 -16.84 22.33 -13.69
CA SER A 114 -17.50 21.02 -13.60
C SER A 114 -16.43 19.97 -13.31
N PRO A 115 -16.21 19.63 -12.04
CA PRO A 115 -15.23 18.59 -11.66
C PRO A 115 -15.58 17.26 -12.30
N VAL A 116 -14.57 16.58 -12.89
CA VAL A 116 -14.77 15.30 -13.60
C VAL A 116 -14.89 14.15 -12.61
N LEU A 117 -14.08 14.17 -11.55
CA LEU A 117 -14.00 13.09 -10.56
C LEU A 117 -14.76 13.43 -9.26
N GLY A 118 -14.72 14.70 -8.84
CA GLY A 118 -15.43 15.22 -7.70
C GLY A 118 -15.03 14.63 -6.33
N TRP A 119 -15.76 15.04 -5.29
CA TRP A 119 -15.48 14.64 -3.90
C TRP A 119 -15.57 13.15 -3.66
N GLY A 120 -16.48 12.44 -4.36
CA GLY A 120 -16.68 11.00 -4.24
C GLY A 120 -15.45 10.17 -4.60
N TYR A 121 -14.57 10.70 -5.43
CA TYR A 121 -13.29 10.08 -5.80
C TYR A 121 -12.15 10.56 -4.88
N HIS A 122 -12.05 11.88 -4.68
CA HIS A 122 -10.88 12.44 -3.99
C HIS A 122 -10.88 12.15 -2.49
N VAL A 123 -12.04 12.20 -1.80
CA VAL A 123 -12.11 11.95 -0.36
C VAL A 123 -11.66 10.53 0.01
N PRO A 124 -12.20 9.45 -0.59
CA PRO A 124 -11.72 8.10 -0.32
C PRO A 124 -10.22 7.93 -0.61
N ARG A 125 -9.71 8.58 -1.67
CA ARG A 125 -8.29 8.53 -2.04
C ARG A 125 -7.39 9.18 -0.99
N MET A 126 -7.82 10.28 -0.38
CA MET A 126 -7.08 10.91 0.74
C MET A 126 -7.01 9.99 1.95
N PHE A 127 -8.13 9.35 2.32
CA PHE A 127 -8.15 8.40 3.44
C PHE A 127 -7.43 7.09 3.14
N ALA A 128 -7.34 6.69 1.87
CA ALA A 128 -6.56 5.51 1.48
C ALA A 128 -5.06 5.66 1.76
N GLN A 129 -4.50 6.89 1.73
CA GLN A 129 -3.06 7.09 1.94
C GLN A 129 -2.56 6.61 3.30
N PRO A 130 -3.10 7.05 4.45
CA PRO A 130 -2.65 6.55 5.75
C PRO A 130 -2.90 5.03 5.89
N VAL A 131 -3.94 4.50 5.28
CA VAL A 131 -4.20 3.05 5.26
C VAL A 131 -3.11 2.32 4.47
N LEU A 132 -2.69 2.83 3.32
CA LEU A 132 -1.59 2.25 2.53
C LEU A 132 -0.26 2.28 3.29
N VAL A 133 0.04 3.38 3.99
CA VAL A 133 1.23 3.50 4.86
C VAL A 133 1.21 2.41 5.93
N TRP A 134 0.12 2.33 6.69
CA TRP A 134 -0.03 1.31 7.72
C TRP A 134 0.04 -0.11 7.15
N LEU A 135 -0.68 -0.37 6.07
CA LEU A 135 -0.74 -1.68 5.44
C LEU A 135 0.64 -2.14 4.94
N ALA A 136 1.40 -1.24 4.30
CA ALA A 136 2.76 -1.54 3.83
C ALA A 136 3.68 -1.95 5.00
N LEU A 137 3.65 -1.22 6.10
CA LEU A 137 4.42 -1.53 7.31
C LEU A 137 3.97 -2.86 7.93
N TRP A 138 2.68 -3.10 8.01
CA TRP A 138 2.14 -4.30 8.62
C TRP A 138 2.42 -5.56 7.78
N VAL A 139 2.10 -5.56 6.47
CA VAL A 139 2.36 -6.72 5.61
C VAL A 139 3.85 -6.94 5.35
N GLY A 140 4.66 -5.89 5.44
CA GLY A 140 6.12 -5.93 5.41
C GLY A 140 6.76 -6.51 6.67
N SER A 141 5.98 -6.80 7.72
CA SER A 141 6.46 -7.30 9.02
C SER A 141 7.33 -6.29 9.77
N VAL A 142 7.06 -5.00 9.58
CA VAL A 142 7.71 -3.90 10.32
C VAL A 142 7.00 -3.65 11.65
N ILE A 143 5.66 -3.67 11.62
CA ILE A 143 4.79 -3.49 12.79
C ILE A 143 3.88 -4.70 12.98
N GLU A 144 3.50 -4.98 14.24
CA GLU A 144 2.61 -6.10 14.60
C GLU A 144 1.18 -5.63 14.99
N TRP A 145 1.01 -4.33 15.29
CA TRP A 145 -0.30 -3.76 15.61
C TRP A 145 -1.28 -3.88 14.42
N PRO A 146 -2.55 -4.25 14.62
CA PRO A 146 -3.30 -4.38 15.88
C PRO A 146 -3.26 -5.77 16.51
N PHE A 147 -2.53 -6.71 15.98
CA PHE A 147 -2.48 -8.10 16.43
C PHE A 147 -1.23 -8.39 17.30
N SER A 148 -0.74 -7.39 18.04
CA SER A 148 0.37 -7.59 18.97
C SER A 148 -0.01 -8.60 20.03
N HIS A 149 0.83 -9.60 20.22
CA HIS A 149 0.71 -10.55 21.31
C HIS A 149 1.17 -9.84 22.58
N GLY A 150 0.27 -9.71 23.55
CA GLY A 150 0.68 -9.42 24.91
C GLY A 150 1.69 -10.48 25.35
N SER A 151 2.92 -10.09 25.55
CA SER A 151 3.92 -10.85 26.30
C SER A 151 3.49 -10.79 27.74
N GLY A 152 2.73 -11.80 28.18
CA GLY A 152 2.52 -12.12 29.58
C GLY A 152 3.63 -13.04 30.05
#